data_c25b515f04b92da4736477f28f2e6dc3
#
_entry.id   c25b515f04b92da4736477f28f2e6dc3
#
_cell.length_a   1.000
_cell.length_b   1.000
_cell.length_c   1.000
_cell.angle_alpha   90.00
_cell.angle_beta   90.00
_cell.angle_gamma   90.00
#
_symmetry.space_group_name_H-M   'P 1'
#
loop_
_entity.id
_entity.type
_entity.pdbx_description
1 polymer ?
#
loop_
_entity_poly.entity_id
_entity_poly.type
_entity_poly.pdbx_seq_one_letter_code
_entity_poly.pdbx_strand_id
1 'polypeptide(L)'
;FENWIQRVGVEQELCIVDKDYRPSTNALEILNKINDIHYTTELALFNLEINLDPCELKDTCFSDIEKQLIALLENGYKVAAETDNNKIILTGILPTLRKKDLIFKNVTPFKRYKTLNKVLKKIRGDDFKLHILGIDELILKHESILFEACNTSFQVHLQVSPEDIIDKYNWSQAIAGPMLSIMTNSPILLGKELWSETRIALFQQSID
;
A
#
# COMPACT_ATOMS: atom_id res chain seq x y z
N PHE A 1 13.28 12.12 -23.27
CA PHE A 1 12.50 13.01 -22.38
C PHE A 1 11.49 13.76 -23.22
N GLU A 2 10.21 13.70 -22.81
CA GLU A 2 9.16 14.51 -23.45
C GLU A 2 9.18 15.90 -22.78
N ASN A 3 9.72 16.89 -23.47
CA ASN A 3 9.65 18.26 -23.02
C ASN A 3 8.21 18.77 -23.25
N TRP A 4 7.61 19.41 -22.25
CA TRP A 4 6.31 20.09 -22.30
C TRP A 4 5.06 19.26 -21.96
N ILE A 5 5.14 17.95 -21.77
CA ILE A 5 4.00 17.13 -21.33
C ILE A 5 4.20 16.76 -19.87
N GLN A 6 3.28 17.15 -19.00
CA GLN A 6 3.20 16.67 -17.62
C GLN A 6 2.14 15.58 -17.54
N ARG A 7 2.50 14.43 -16.96
CA ARG A 7 1.57 13.33 -16.72
C ARG A 7 1.41 13.06 -15.23
N VAL A 8 0.23 12.55 -14.91
CA VAL A 8 -0.08 12.02 -13.58
C VAL A 8 -0.31 10.51 -13.73
N GLY A 9 0.40 9.72 -12.97
CA GLY A 9 0.12 8.30 -12.74
C GLY A 9 -0.46 8.11 -11.35
N VAL A 10 -1.23 7.05 -11.17
CA VAL A 10 -1.87 6.74 -9.87
C VAL A 10 -1.75 5.26 -9.58
N GLU A 11 -1.44 4.93 -8.33
CA GLU A 11 -1.47 3.58 -7.80
C GLU A 11 -2.44 3.51 -6.61
N GLN A 12 -3.19 2.43 -6.51
CA GLN A 12 -4.06 2.14 -5.38
C GLN A 12 -3.78 0.76 -4.84
N GLU A 13 -3.28 0.70 -3.63
CA GLU A 13 -3.11 -0.56 -2.91
C GLU A 13 -4.41 -0.99 -2.23
N LEU A 14 -4.63 -2.31 -2.18
CA LEU A 14 -5.87 -2.95 -1.75
C LEU A 14 -5.61 -3.99 -0.68
N CYS A 15 -6.48 -4.05 0.34
CA CYS A 15 -6.52 -5.17 1.29
C CYS A 15 -7.60 -6.17 0.90
N ILE A 16 -7.24 -7.45 0.80
CA ILE A 16 -8.19 -8.55 0.59
C ILE A 16 -8.58 -9.13 1.95
N VAL A 17 -9.87 -9.25 2.19
CA VAL A 17 -10.42 -9.79 3.43
C VAL A 17 -11.47 -10.87 3.15
N ASP A 18 -11.63 -11.79 4.11
CA ASP A 18 -12.70 -12.76 4.11
C ASP A 18 -14.04 -12.15 4.56
N LYS A 19 -15.07 -13.00 4.70
CA LYS A 19 -16.42 -12.60 5.15
C LYS A 19 -16.44 -11.93 6.53
N ASP A 20 -15.47 -12.27 7.40
CA ASP A 20 -15.33 -11.76 8.77
C ASP A 20 -14.34 -10.58 8.86
N TYR A 21 -13.99 -10.00 7.70
CA TYR A 21 -13.03 -8.89 7.54
C TYR A 21 -11.62 -9.22 8.05
N ARG A 22 -11.21 -10.50 8.01
CA ARG A 22 -9.84 -10.94 8.29
C ARG A 22 -9.01 -10.96 7.03
N PRO A 23 -7.69 -10.75 7.10
CA PRO A 23 -6.81 -10.86 5.93
C PRO A 23 -7.00 -12.19 5.23
N SER A 24 -7.28 -12.16 3.94
CA SER A 24 -7.40 -13.33 3.07
C SER A 24 -6.21 -13.42 2.13
N THR A 25 -5.57 -14.60 2.05
CA THR A 25 -4.35 -14.80 1.27
C THR A 25 -4.60 -15.21 -0.19
N ASN A 26 -5.74 -14.80 -0.76
CA ASN A 26 -6.21 -15.19 -2.09
C ASN A 26 -5.74 -14.24 -3.22
N ALA A 27 -4.76 -13.34 -2.96
CA ALA A 27 -4.30 -12.37 -3.93
C ALA A 27 -3.93 -12.96 -5.29
N LEU A 28 -3.18 -14.07 -5.31
CA LEU A 28 -2.75 -14.69 -6.57
C LEU A 28 -3.91 -15.33 -7.34
N GLU A 29 -4.89 -15.90 -6.64
CA GLU A 29 -6.08 -16.47 -7.29
C GLU A 29 -6.95 -15.37 -7.88
N ILE A 30 -7.20 -14.29 -7.12
CA ILE A 30 -7.96 -13.13 -7.57
C ILE A 30 -7.26 -12.50 -8.78
N LEU A 31 -5.95 -12.25 -8.70
CA LEU A 31 -5.16 -11.67 -9.78
C LEU A 31 -5.24 -12.52 -11.07
N ASN A 32 -5.15 -13.84 -10.93
CA ASN A 32 -5.25 -14.74 -12.08
C ASN A 32 -6.64 -14.73 -12.72
N LYS A 33 -7.71 -14.58 -11.92
CA LYS A 33 -9.08 -14.48 -12.43
C LYS A 33 -9.39 -13.12 -13.07
N ILE A 34 -8.86 -12.03 -12.48
CA ILE A 34 -8.99 -10.67 -13.05
C ILE A 34 -8.33 -10.61 -14.42
N ASN A 35 -7.13 -11.17 -14.57
CA ASN A 35 -6.35 -11.21 -15.81
C ASN A 35 -6.29 -9.85 -16.53
N ASP A 36 -6.04 -8.79 -15.78
CA ASP A 36 -5.96 -7.41 -16.25
C ASP A 36 -4.57 -6.83 -15.88
N ILE A 37 -3.93 -6.17 -16.84
CA ILE A 37 -2.55 -5.65 -16.71
C ILE A 37 -2.41 -4.55 -15.65
N HIS A 38 -3.50 -3.89 -15.29
CA HIS A 38 -3.52 -2.84 -14.26
C HIS A 38 -3.36 -3.39 -12.85
N TYR A 39 -3.60 -4.71 -12.65
CA TYR A 39 -3.45 -5.32 -11.34
C TYR A 39 -2.11 -6.00 -11.19
N THR A 40 -1.49 -5.81 -10.04
CA THR A 40 -0.23 -6.48 -9.69
C THR A 40 -0.24 -6.99 -8.25
N THR A 41 0.76 -7.82 -7.96
CA THR A 41 0.96 -8.38 -6.61
C THR A 41 1.69 -7.39 -5.72
N GLU A 42 1.32 -7.40 -4.46
CA GLU A 42 2.03 -6.79 -3.37
C GLU A 42 2.87 -7.77 -2.54
N LEU A 43 3.61 -7.25 -1.56
CA LEU A 43 4.48 -8.01 -0.68
C LEU A 43 3.74 -9.11 0.07
N ALA A 44 2.53 -8.84 0.55
CA ALA A 44 1.69 -9.81 1.23
C ALA A 44 0.62 -10.41 0.31
N LEU A 45 0.31 -11.69 0.52
CA LEU A 45 -0.76 -12.41 -0.18
C LEU A 45 -2.18 -11.91 0.15
N PHE A 46 -2.32 -10.97 1.08
CA PHE A 46 -3.58 -10.31 1.39
C PHE A 46 -3.65 -8.87 0.85
N ASN A 47 -2.70 -8.49 -0.01
CA ASN A 47 -2.68 -7.20 -0.70
C ASN A 47 -2.61 -7.39 -2.21
N LEU A 48 -3.21 -6.44 -2.93
CA LEU A 48 -3.04 -6.23 -4.37
C LEU A 48 -2.83 -4.75 -4.62
N GLU A 49 -2.34 -4.40 -5.80
CA GLU A 49 -2.19 -3.03 -6.27
C GLU A 49 -2.85 -2.87 -7.63
N ILE A 50 -3.46 -1.71 -7.83
CA ILE A 50 -3.96 -1.24 -9.13
C ILE A 50 -3.07 -0.09 -9.60
N ASN A 51 -2.53 -0.21 -10.80
CA ASN A 51 -1.76 0.82 -11.49
C ASN A 51 -2.62 1.39 -12.63
N LEU A 52 -2.97 2.66 -12.55
CA LEU A 52 -3.76 3.32 -13.57
C LEU A 52 -2.89 3.75 -14.75
N ASP A 53 -3.50 3.85 -15.94
CA ASP A 53 -2.83 4.47 -17.08
C ASP A 53 -2.53 5.94 -16.78
N PRO A 54 -1.30 6.40 -17.02
CA PRO A 54 -0.95 7.80 -16.78
C PRO A 54 -1.70 8.69 -17.77
N CYS A 55 -2.27 9.78 -17.27
CA CYS A 55 -2.94 10.79 -18.08
C CYS A 55 -2.15 12.11 -18.11
N GLU A 56 -2.34 12.88 -19.19
CA GLU A 56 -1.79 14.22 -19.27
C GLU A 56 -2.49 15.15 -18.28
N LEU A 57 -1.72 15.92 -17.49
CA LEU A 57 -2.25 16.84 -16.47
C LEU A 57 -2.89 18.06 -17.15
N LYS A 58 -4.07 17.87 -17.70
CA LYS A 58 -4.87 18.92 -18.35
C LYS A 58 -6.35 18.53 -18.35
N ASP A 59 -7.21 19.49 -18.65
CA ASP A 59 -8.65 19.30 -18.90
C ASP A 59 -9.33 18.43 -17.83
N THR A 60 -9.80 17.26 -18.19
CA THR A 60 -10.60 16.33 -17.39
C THR A 60 -9.78 15.26 -16.68
N CYS A 61 -8.44 15.38 -16.62
CA CYS A 61 -7.57 14.28 -16.21
C CYS A 61 -7.95 13.66 -14.85
N PHE A 62 -8.34 14.45 -13.85
CA PHE A 62 -8.75 13.91 -12.54
C PHE A 62 -10.07 13.14 -12.61
N SER A 63 -11.02 13.60 -13.41
CA SER A 63 -12.27 12.89 -13.65
C SER A 63 -12.06 11.58 -14.42
N ASP A 64 -11.07 11.56 -15.30
CA ASP A 64 -10.73 10.36 -16.08
C ASP A 64 -9.97 9.34 -15.21
N ILE A 65 -9.07 9.79 -14.32
CA ILE A 65 -8.46 8.96 -13.26
C ILE A 65 -9.56 8.35 -12.37
N GLU A 66 -10.50 9.15 -11.88
CA GLU A 66 -11.61 8.68 -11.04
C GLU A 66 -12.42 7.60 -11.73
N LYS A 67 -12.82 7.81 -12.99
CA LYS A 67 -13.60 6.84 -13.77
C LYS A 67 -12.84 5.53 -13.96
N GLN A 68 -11.55 5.62 -14.31
CA GLN A 68 -10.70 4.44 -14.49
C GLN A 68 -10.56 3.66 -13.17
N LEU A 69 -10.27 4.36 -12.07
CA LEU A 69 -10.16 3.75 -10.75
C LEU A 69 -11.44 3.04 -10.32
N ILE A 70 -12.60 3.70 -10.49
CA ILE A 70 -13.92 3.12 -10.16
C ILE A 70 -14.15 1.85 -10.99
N ALA A 71 -13.93 1.88 -12.30
CA ALA A 71 -14.13 0.71 -13.16
C ALA A 71 -13.24 -0.47 -12.78
N LEU A 72 -11.96 -0.19 -12.45
CA LEU A 72 -11.04 -1.22 -11.98
C LEU A 72 -11.50 -1.77 -10.62
N LEU A 73 -11.84 -0.91 -9.65
CA LEU A 73 -12.33 -1.35 -8.33
C LEU A 73 -13.59 -2.22 -8.43
N GLU A 74 -14.56 -1.85 -9.27
CA GLU A 74 -15.78 -2.64 -9.49
C GLU A 74 -15.46 -4.04 -10.02
N ASN A 75 -14.53 -4.15 -10.98
CA ASN A 75 -14.04 -5.44 -11.45
C ASN A 75 -13.37 -6.25 -10.31
N GLY A 76 -12.51 -5.60 -9.55
CA GLY A 76 -11.84 -6.22 -8.39
C GLY A 76 -12.84 -6.72 -7.34
N TYR A 77 -13.83 -5.93 -6.97
CA TYR A 77 -14.88 -6.32 -6.03
C TYR A 77 -15.67 -7.54 -6.51
N LYS A 78 -16.04 -7.55 -7.79
CA LYS A 78 -16.75 -8.68 -8.39
C LYS A 78 -15.94 -9.97 -8.31
N VAL A 79 -14.70 -9.95 -8.78
CA VAL A 79 -13.83 -11.14 -8.80
C VAL A 79 -13.46 -11.60 -7.39
N ALA A 80 -13.26 -10.67 -6.46
CA ALA A 80 -13.02 -11.02 -5.05
C ALA A 80 -14.24 -11.74 -4.45
N ALA A 81 -15.46 -11.26 -4.71
CA ALA A 81 -16.68 -11.90 -4.24
C ALA A 81 -16.89 -13.31 -4.85
N GLU A 82 -16.50 -13.52 -6.11
CA GLU A 82 -16.52 -14.82 -6.78
C GLU A 82 -15.38 -15.76 -6.30
N THR A 83 -14.42 -15.23 -5.55
CA THR A 83 -13.29 -15.97 -4.97
C THR A 83 -13.47 -16.08 -3.46
N ASP A 84 -14.06 -17.17 -2.97
CA ASP A 84 -14.32 -17.47 -1.54
C ASP A 84 -15.07 -16.36 -0.77
N ASN A 85 -15.97 -15.62 -1.44
CA ASN A 85 -16.67 -14.46 -0.87
C ASN A 85 -15.74 -13.42 -0.23
N ASN A 86 -14.56 -13.24 -0.82
CA ASN A 86 -13.64 -12.19 -0.38
C ASN A 86 -14.21 -10.80 -0.67
N LYS A 87 -13.72 -9.84 0.10
CA LYS A 87 -13.99 -8.40 -0.11
C LYS A 87 -12.67 -7.66 -0.28
N ILE A 88 -12.72 -6.54 -0.94
CA ILE A 88 -11.61 -5.59 -1.03
C ILE A 88 -11.92 -4.40 -0.11
N ILE A 89 -10.91 -3.97 0.65
CA ILE A 89 -10.99 -2.83 1.55
C ILE A 89 -9.90 -1.83 1.19
N LEU A 90 -10.29 -0.55 1.10
CA LEU A 90 -9.38 0.59 0.96
C LEU A 90 -9.18 1.21 2.34
N THR A 91 -7.97 1.13 2.87
CA THR A 91 -7.61 1.65 4.18
C THR A 91 -6.10 1.82 4.26
N GLY A 92 -5.60 2.64 5.15
CA GLY A 92 -4.16 2.81 5.31
C GLY A 92 -3.48 1.66 6.07
N ILE A 93 -4.16 1.11 7.08
CA ILE A 93 -3.79 -0.14 7.76
C ILE A 93 -5.07 -0.91 8.02
N LEU A 94 -5.11 -2.18 7.65
CA LEU A 94 -6.26 -3.03 7.92
C LEU A 94 -6.41 -3.28 9.43
N PRO A 95 -7.46 -2.75 10.10
CA PRO A 95 -7.57 -2.80 11.56
C PRO A 95 -7.67 -4.21 12.14
N THR A 96 -8.07 -5.16 11.32
CA THR A 96 -8.24 -6.57 11.73
C THR A 96 -6.98 -7.41 11.63
N LEU A 97 -5.87 -6.85 11.12
CA LEU A 97 -4.56 -7.50 11.12
C LEU A 97 -4.12 -7.90 12.53
N ARG A 98 -3.51 -9.07 12.64
CA ARG A 98 -2.95 -9.60 13.89
C ARG A 98 -1.54 -10.11 13.65
N LYS A 99 -0.75 -10.22 14.72
CA LYS A 99 0.63 -10.74 14.66
C LYS A 99 0.72 -12.10 13.96
N LYS A 100 -0.27 -12.98 14.12
CA LYS A 100 -0.33 -14.30 13.48
C LYS A 100 -0.45 -14.24 11.95
N ASP A 101 -0.89 -13.09 11.40
CA ASP A 101 -1.05 -12.90 9.95
C ASP A 101 0.28 -12.46 9.30
N LEU A 102 1.23 -11.96 10.10
CA LEU A 102 2.54 -11.47 9.67
C LEU A 102 3.61 -12.57 9.64
N ILE A 103 3.26 -13.74 9.15
CA ILE A 103 4.17 -14.89 9.03
C ILE A 103 4.70 -15.01 7.61
N PHE A 104 5.93 -15.52 7.45
CA PHE A 104 6.61 -15.63 6.16
C PHE A 104 5.81 -16.40 5.09
N LYS A 105 4.92 -17.32 5.50
CA LYS A 105 4.01 -18.05 4.61
C LYS A 105 3.08 -17.10 3.83
N ASN A 106 2.76 -15.95 4.39
CA ASN A 106 1.87 -14.96 3.78
C ASN A 106 2.62 -13.94 2.91
N VAL A 107 3.93 -14.09 2.73
CA VAL A 107 4.71 -13.32 1.75
C VAL A 107 4.43 -13.87 0.36
N THR A 108 4.16 -12.99 -0.59
CA THR A 108 4.00 -13.36 -2.00
C THR A 108 5.24 -14.12 -2.49
N PRO A 109 5.10 -15.33 -3.09
CA PRO A 109 6.20 -16.29 -3.26
C PRO A 109 7.15 -15.95 -4.41
N PHE A 110 7.36 -14.68 -4.73
CA PHE A 110 8.27 -14.23 -5.76
C PHE A 110 9.71 -14.09 -5.25
N LYS A 111 10.67 -14.35 -6.16
CA LYS A 111 12.10 -14.28 -5.85
C LYS A 111 12.52 -12.91 -5.31
N ARG A 112 11.94 -11.82 -5.85
CA ARG A 112 12.21 -10.44 -5.40
C ARG A 112 11.96 -10.24 -3.90
N TYR A 113 10.83 -10.71 -3.39
CA TYR A 113 10.46 -10.55 -1.97
C TYR A 113 11.29 -11.45 -1.05
N LYS A 114 11.62 -12.67 -1.49
CA LYS A 114 12.54 -13.54 -0.76
C LYS A 114 13.95 -12.94 -0.66
N THR A 115 14.40 -12.30 -1.73
CA THR A 115 15.70 -11.62 -1.78
C THR A 115 15.69 -10.39 -0.88
N LEU A 116 14.63 -9.56 -0.95
CA LEU A 116 14.45 -8.38 -0.10
C LEU A 116 14.51 -8.76 1.38
N ASN A 117 13.77 -9.78 1.82
CA ASN A 117 13.81 -10.25 3.20
C ASN A 117 15.24 -10.68 3.64
N LYS A 118 15.98 -11.37 2.76
CA LYS A 118 17.37 -11.78 3.06
C LYS A 118 18.31 -10.57 3.18
N VAL A 119 18.17 -9.60 2.27
CA VAL A 119 19.02 -8.39 2.26
C VAL A 119 18.77 -7.55 3.50
N LEU A 120 17.51 -7.30 3.85
CA LEU A 120 17.16 -6.54 5.05
C LEU A 120 17.65 -7.22 6.32
N LYS A 121 17.46 -8.53 6.46
CA LYS A 121 18.03 -9.29 7.59
C LYS A 121 19.55 -9.18 7.67
N LYS A 122 20.25 -9.18 6.53
CA LYS A 122 21.72 -9.05 6.49
C LYS A 122 22.20 -7.64 6.86
N ILE A 123 21.48 -6.60 6.42
CA ILE A 123 21.82 -5.20 6.70
C ILE A 123 21.63 -4.89 8.18
N ARG A 124 20.51 -5.32 8.76
CA ARG A 124 20.16 -5.03 10.15
C ARG A 124 20.92 -5.88 11.17
N GLY A 125 21.26 -7.11 10.84
CA GLY A 125 21.92 -8.05 11.74
C GLY A 125 21.06 -8.58 12.91
N ASP A 126 19.86 -8.01 13.12
CA ASP A 126 18.91 -8.33 14.20
C ASP A 126 17.45 -8.33 13.73
N ASP A 127 16.53 -8.76 14.63
CA ASP A 127 15.10 -8.67 14.41
C ASP A 127 14.61 -7.22 14.30
N PHE A 128 13.53 -7.02 13.56
CA PHE A 128 12.82 -5.75 13.51
C PHE A 128 12.23 -5.42 14.89
N LYS A 129 12.57 -4.26 15.42
CA LYS A 129 12.01 -3.72 16.66
C LYS A 129 11.09 -2.57 16.33
N LEU A 130 9.84 -2.69 16.74
CA LEU A 130 8.84 -1.65 16.59
C LEU A 130 8.49 -1.10 17.97
N HIS A 131 8.58 0.21 18.13
CA HIS A 131 8.11 0.89 19.32
C HIS A 131 7.35 2.16 18.92
N ILE A 132 6.03 2.09 18.99
CA ILE A 132 5.15 3.22 18.68
C ILE A 132 4.33 3.54 19.93
N LEU A 133 4.47 4.76 20.42
CA LEU A 133 3.68 5.31 21.52
C LEU A 133 2.63 6.25 20.94
N GLY A 134 1.38 5.93 21.13
CA GLY A 134 0.20 6.72 20.75
C GLY A 134 -0.78 6.82 21.90
N ILE A 135 -2.07 6.59 21.65
CA ILE A 135 -3.08 6.40 22.72
C ILE A 135 -2.72 5.11 23.47
N ASP A 136 -2.50 4.03 22.75
CA ASP A 136 -1.88 2.81 23.26
C ASP A 136 -0.36 2.83 23.03
N GLU A 137 0.33 1.84 23.59
CA GLU A 137 1.74 1.54 23.32
C GLU A 137 1.85 0.19 22.61
N LEU A 138 2.63 0.18 21.51
CA LEU A 138 2.97 -1.03 20.77
C LEU A 138 4.48 -1.23 20.81
N ILE A 139 4.92 -2.29 21.51
CA ILE A 139 6.31 -2.76 21.51
C ILE A 139 6.30 -4.16 20.91
N LEU A 140 7.05 -4.35 19.84
CA LEU A 140 7.06 -5.62 19.12
C LEU A 140 8.43 -5.91 18.53
N LYS A 141 8.85 -7.19 18.64
CA LYS A 141 9.98 -7.77 17.93
C LYS A 141 9.47 -8.74 16.89
N HIS A 142 9.97 -8.65 15.67
CA HIS A 142 9.51 -9.51 14.58
C HIS A 142 10.60 -9.75 13.53
N GLU A 143 10.58 -10.93 12.92
CA GLU A 143 11.60 -11.37 11.96
C GLU A 143 11.22 -11.13 10.48
N SER A 144 9.99 -10.64 10.20
CA SER A 144 9.46 -10.56 8.84
C SER A 144 9.33 -9.14 8.35
N ILE A 145 9.61 -8.96 7.05
CA ILE A 145 9.36 -7.72 6.29
C ILE A 145 7.86 -7.39 6.15
N LEU A 146 6.96 -8.27 6.60
CA LEU A 146 5.51 -8.07 6.47
C LEU A 146 4.95 -6.91 7.29
N PHE A 147 5.76 -6.24 8.11
CA PHE A 147 5.34 -4.98 8.72
C PHE A 147 5.11 -3.89 7.69
N GLU A 148 5.99 -3.82 6.70
CA GLU A 148 5.83 -2.89 5.59
C GLU A 148 4.52 -3.18 4.83
N ALA A 149 4.19 -4.46 4.61
CA ALA A 149 2.96 -4.89 3.96
C ALA A 149 1.66 -4.62 4.77
N CYS A 150 1.77 -4.17 6.03
CA CYS A 150 0.60 -3.67 6.76
C CYS A 150 0.12 -2.32 6.25
N ASN A 151 1.02 -1.55 5.63
CA ASN A 151 0.71 -0.26 5.03
C ASN A 151 0.11 -0.46 3.65
N THR A 152 -0.95 0.27 3.37
CA THR A 152 -1.54 0.40 2.03
C THR A 152 -1.77 1.87 1.74
N SER A 153 -1.65 2.26 0.48
CA SER A 153 -1.64 3.65 0.08
C SER A 153 -2.44 3.91 -1.20
N PHE A 154 -2.74 5.19 -1.40
CA PHE A 154 -3.08 5.77 -2.69
C PHE A 154 -1.91 6.69 -3.07
N GLN A 155 -1.25 6.41 -4.19
CA GLN A 155 -0.06 7.13 -4.61
C GLN A 155 -0.34 7.94 -5.87
N VAL A 156 0.16 9.17 -5.91
CA VAL A 156 0.07 10.05 -7.07
C VAL A 156 1.49 10.35 -7.55
N HIS A 157 1.77 9.98 -8.79
CA HIS A 157 3.06 10.19 -9.45
C HIS A 157 2.97 11.35 -10.42
N LEU A 158 3.71 12.42 -10.16
CA LEU A 158 3.79 13.57 -11.05
C LEU A 158 5.06 13.49 -11.90
N GLN A 159 4.89 13.45 -13.22
CA GLN A 159 6.02 13.61 -14.13
C GLN A 159 6.53 15.04 -14.08
N VAL A 160 7.84 15.21 -13.85
CA VAL A 160 8.51 16.51 -13.78
C VAL A 160 9.73 16.51 -14.69
N SER A 161 10.10 17.70 -15.19
CA SER A 161 11.35 17.86 -15.94
C SER A 161 12.57 17.79 -15.00
N PRO A 162 13.76 17.41 -15.50
CA PRO A 162 14.98 17.44 -14.69
C PRO A 162 15.31 18.84 -14.13
N GLU A 163 14.94 19.89 -14.85
CA GLU A 163 15.16 21.27 -14.46
C GLU A 163 14.29 21.68 -13.28
N ASP A 164 13.05 21.17 -13.21
CA ASP A 164 12.06 21.53 -12.20
C ASP A 164 12.06 20.63 -10.96
N ILE A 165 12.83 19.53 -10.97
CA ILE A 165 12.71 18.48 -9.95
C ILE A 165 12.94 19.00 -8.54
N ILE A 166 13.88 19.91 -8.32
CA ILE A 166 14.20 20.45 -6.99
C ILE A 166 13.02 21.24 -6.45
N ASP A 167 12.49 22.15 -7.25
CA ASP A 167 11.37 23.02 -6.83
C ASP A 167 10.10 22.22 -6.61
N LYS A 168 9.78 21.29 -7.51
CA LYS A 168 8.61 20.41 -7.39
C LYS A 168 8.72 19.46 -6.20
N TYR A 169 9.91 18.90 -5.95
CA TYR A 169 10.16 18.08 -4.78
C TYR A 169 9.97 18.87 -3.48
N ASN A 170 10.60 20.04 -3.36
CA ASN A 170 10.49 20.89 -2.18
C ASN A 170 9.04 21.33 -1.94
N TRP A 171 8.31 21.68 -3.00
CA TRP A 171 6.90 22.02 -2.92
C TRP A 171 6.06 20.84 -2.43
N SER A 172 6.29 19.65 -2.97
CA SER A 172 5.60 18.42 -2.56
C SER A 172 5.84 18.12 -1.08
N GLN A 173 7.08 18.28 -0.58
CA GLN A 173 7.38 18.14 0.84
C GLN A 173 6.64 19.17 1.69
N ALA A 174 6.55 20.43 1.23
CA ALA A 174 5.85 21.48 1.98
C ALA A 174 4.36 21.22 2.13
N ILE A 175 3.70 20.64 1.11
CA ILE A 175 2.26 20.34 1.17
C ILE A 175 1.94 18.97 1.80
N ALA A 176 2.92 18.07 1.93
CA ALA A 176 2.69 16.71 2.43
C ALA A 176 2.05 16.70 3.83
N GLY A 177 2.52 17.55 4.75
CA GLY A 177 1.96 17.64 6.10
C GLY A 177 0.49 18.08 6.12
N PRO A 178 0.12 19.23 5.52
CA PRO A 178 -1.28 19.66 5.40
C PRO A 178 -2.17 18.63 4.70
N MET A 179 -1.71 18.01 3.61
CA MET A 179 -2.47 16.96 2.91
C MET A 179 -2.72 15.77 3.82
N LEU A 180 -1.67 15.28 4.49
CA LEU A 180 -1.77 14.12 5.36
C LEU A 180 -2.71 14.37 6.54
N SER A 181 -2.78 15.60 7.06
CA SER A 181 -3.65 15.94 8.20
C SER A 181 -5.15 15.75 7.92
N ILE A 182 -5.56 15.83 6.65
CA ILE A 182 -6.97 15.64 6.22
C ILE A 182 -7.24 14.26 5.61
N MET A 183 -6.20 13.44 5.44
CA MET A 183 -6.28 12.12 4.76
C MET A 183 -5.92 10.96 5.69
N THR A 184 -5.86 11.18 7.01
CA THR A 184 -5.50 10.15 7.98
C THR A 184 -6.51 9.01 8.00
N ASN A 185 -6.05 7.76 7.91
CA ASN A 185 -6.91 6.58 7.94
C ASN A 185 -6.21 5.30 8.43
N SER A 186 -5.21 5.42 9.32
CA SER A 186 -4.47 4.28 9.85
C SER A 186 -4.29 4.30 11.38
N PRO A 187 -5.37 4.49 12.18
CA PRO A 187 -5.24 4.65 13.62
C PRO A 187 -4.97 3.35 14.37
N ILE A 188 -5.29 2.20 13.79
CA ILE A 188 -5.22 0.90 14.48
C ILE A 188 -4.20 -0.03 13.83
N LEU A 189 -3.23 -0.48 14.61
CA LEU A 189 -2.26 -1.49 14.21
C LEU A 189 -2.23 -2.63 15.24
N LEU A 190 -2.46 -3.88 14.80
CA LEU A 190 -2.44 -5.09 15.64
C LEU A 190 -3.33 -4.99 16.88
N GLY A 191 -4.46 -4.28 16.76
CA GLY A 191 -5.43 -4.09 17.83
C GLY A 191 -5.07 -3.00 18.83
N LYS A 192 -4.07 -2.17 18.53
CA LYS A 192 -3.66 -0.99 19.31
C LYS A 192 -4.08 0.29 18.61
N GLU A 193 -4.67 1.22 19.34
CA GLU A 193 -4.97 2.57 18.87
C GLU A 193 -3.72 3.44 19.08
N LEU A 194 -3.13 3.91 17.97
CA LEU A 194 -1.83 4.59 17.99
C LEU A 194 -1.98 6.03 17.50
N TRP A 195 -1.43 6.36 16.35
CA TRP A 195 -1.54 7.69 15.73
C TRP A 195 -2.68 7.70 14.72
N SER A 196 -3.29 8.87 14.49
CA SER A 196 -4.28 9.00 13.40
C SER A 196 -3.72 8.52 12.04
N GLU A 197 -2.40 8.64 11.85
CA GLU A 197 -1.66 8.16 10.70
C GLU A 197 -0.45 7.31 11.14
N THR A 198 -0.71 6.11 11.65
CA THR A 198 0.32 5.18 12.15
C THR A 198 1.28 4.70 11.05
N ARG A 199 0.88 4.73 9.77
CA ARG A 199 1.73 4.33 8.63
C ARG A 199 3.08 5.04 8.63
N ILE A 200 3.14 6.32 9.03
CA ILE A 200 4.40 7.09 9.08
C ILE A 200 5.41 6.41 9.97
N ALA A 201 5.03 6.14 11.23
CA ALA A 201 5.92 5.50 12.21
C ALA A 201 6.20 4.03 11.85
N LEU A 202 5.19 3.31 11.34
CA LEU A 202 5.33 1.91 10.96
C LEU A 202 6.30 1.76 9.78
N PHE A 203 6.13 2.55 8.72
CA PHE A 203 7.01 2.50 7.55
C PHE A 203 8.45 2.83 7.93
N GLN A 204 8.68 3.96 8.61
CA GLN A 204 10.01 4.35 9.07
C GLN A 204 10.68 3.23 9.86
N GLN A 205 10.02 2.68 10.88
CA GLN A 205 10.61 1.64 11.74
C GLN A 205 10.67 0.25 11.09
N SER A 206 10.02 0.03 9.95
CA SER A 206 10.10 -1.23 9.20
C SER A 206 11.32 -1.32 8.28
N ILE A 207 11.92 -0.17 7.92
CA ILE A 207 13.05 -0.08 6.98
C ILE A 207 14.35 0.43 7.61
N ASP A 208 14.32 1.12 8.76
CA ASP A 208 15.49 1.65 9.47
C ASP A 208 16.28 0.58 10.26
#